data_7ad583dd0c2221a9b5378000adefecf6
#
_entry.id   7ad583dd0c2221a9b5378000adefecf6
#
_cell.length_a   1.000
_cell.length_b   1.000
_cell.length_c   1.000
_cell.angle_alpha   90.00
_cell.angle_beta   90.00
_cell.angle_gamma   90.00
#
_symmetry.space_group_name_H-M   'P 1'
#
loop_
_entity.id
_entity.type
_entity.pdbx_description
1 polymer ?
#
loop_
_entity_poly.entity_id
_entity_poly.type
_entity_poly.pdbx_seq_one_letter_code
_entity_poly.pdbx_strand_id
1 'polypeptide(L)'
;MNRISRRRFLKIAGFGAGAAALAAASTRPLSGAIPARTAGVHTVPTYCDICFWKCNAVAHVRDGRLWKIVGNPDDPLCQGRLCPRGTGGIGASIDPDRLRAPLLRRKARGEEKWVEVTWDEALGYIAERMQTIKAKYGPEAVALFSHGIGGTFLKHTLRAYGITNSAAPSFAQCRGPRDVGFNLTFGEEIGSPERTDIR
;
A
#
# COMPACT_ATOMS: atom_id res chain seq x y z
N MET A 1 21.89 -14.69 40.11
CA MET A 1 21.51 -15.03 38.75
C MET A 1 22.29 -14.14 37.76
N ASN A 2 23.30 -14.71 37.11
CA ASN A 2 24.15 -13.98 36.17
C ASN A 2 23.39 -13.67 34.88
N ARG A 3 23.08 -12.39 34.63
CA ARG A 3 22.46 -11.93 33.37
C ARG A 3 23.49 -11.98 32.24
N ILE A 4 23.25 -12.81 31.25
CA ILE A 4 24.07 -12.87 30.04
C ILE A 4 23.80 -11.60 29.21
N SER A 5 24.84 -10.81 28.89
CA SER A 5 24.69 -9.61 28.05
C SER A 5 24.31 -9.99 26.62
N ARG A 6 23.53 -9.12 25.93
CA ARG A 6 23.11 -9.31 24.52
C ARG A 6 24.30 -9.63 23.62
N ARG A 7 25.44 -9.01 23.83
CA ARG A 7 26.67 -9.24 23.05
C ARG A 7 27.26 -10.64 23.28
N ARG A 8 27.15 -11.18 24.51
CA ARG A 8 27.63 -12.53 24.85
C ARG A 8 26.66 -13.60 24.32
N PHE A 9 25.35 -13.32 24.34
CA PHE A 9 24.33 -14.17 23.73
C PHE A 9 24.54 -14.30 22.21
N LEU A 10 24.75 -13.19 21.50
CA LEU A 10 24.99 -13.19 20.05
C LEU A 10 26.28 -13.93 19.67
N LYS A 11 27.34 -13.82 20.49
CA LYS A 11 28.58 -14.58 20.26
C LYS A 11 28.39 -16.08 20.46
N ILE A 12 27.63 -16.50 21.47
CA ILE A 12 27.36 -17.91 21.75
C ILE A 12 26.42 -18.49 20.68
N ALA A 13 25.36 -17.77 20.30
CA ALA A 13 24.40 -18.19 19.27
C ALA A 13 25.02 -18.20 17.85
N GLY A 14 25.91 -17.25 17.54
CA GLY A 14 26.54 -17.15 16.23
C GLY A 14 27.61 -18.21 15.95
N PHE A 15 28.38 -18.61 16.96
CA PHE A 15 29.47 -19.57 16.78
C PHE A 15 29.08 -21.05 16.98
N GLY A 16 28.09 -21.34 17.82
CA GLY A 16 27.70 -22.73 18.12
C GLY A 16 26.71 -23.33 17.12
N ALA A 17 25.71 -22.57 16.73
CA ALA A 17 24.64 -23.07 15.84
C ALA A 17 24.97 -22.92 14.34
N GLY A 18 25.72 -21.89 13.97
CA GLY A 18 26.07 -21.63 12.57
C GLY A 18 27.05 -22.62 11.97
N ALA A 19 28.04 -23.06 12.73
CA ALA A 19 29.04 -24.01 12.24
C ALA A 19 28.48 -25.43 12.09
N ALA A 20 27.62 -25.87 13.00
CA ALA A 20 26.98 -27.19 12.91
C ALA A 20 25.92 -27.25 11.79
N ALA A 21 25.18 -26.16 11.56
CA ALA A 21 24.19 -26.06 10.48
C ALA A 21 24.86 -26.00 9.09
N LEU A 22 25.98 -25.31 8.96
CA LEU A 22 26.76 -25.25 7.71
C LEU A 22 27.43 -26.61 7.38
N ALA A 23 27.94 -27.34 8.35
CA ALA A 23 28.51 -28.67 8.15
C ALA A 23 27.45 -29.72 7.78
N ALA A 24 26.25 -29.63 8.32
CA ALA A 24 25.14 -30.52 7.98
C ALA A 24 24.47 -30.17 6.64
N ALA A 25 24.53 -28.90 6.22
CA ALA A 25 24.00 -28.45 4.92
C ALA A 25 24.90 -28.81 3.75
N SER A 26 26.23 -28.93 3.97
CA SER A 26 27.20 -29.25 2.91
C SER A 26 27.26 -30.72 2.51
N THR A 27 26.59 -31.60 3.25
CA THR A 27 26.55 -33.07 2.93
C THR A 27 25.26 -33.53 2.27
N ARG A 28 24.27 -32.66 2.08
CA ARG A 28 23.10 -32.97 1.28
C ARG A 28 23.33 -32.59 -0.17
N PRO A 29 23.29 -33.52 -1.13
CA PRO A 29 23.32 -33.14 -2.54
C PRO A 29 22.12 -32.23 -2.77
N LEU A 30 22.39 -30.99 -3.26
CA LEU A 30 21.38 -30.05 -3.74
C LEU A 30 20.67 -30.52 -5.03
N SER A 31 20.45 -31.83 -5.15
CA SER A 31 19.76 -32.49 -6.27
C SER A 31 18.26 -32.60 -6.04
N GLY A 32 17.69 -31.80 -5.16
CA GLY A 32 16.27 -31.53 -5.22
C GLY A 32 16.02 -30.53 -6.33
N ALA A 33 15.62 -30.98 -7.50
CA ALA A 33 15.02 -30.14 -8.50
C ALA A 33 13.96 -29.30 -7.78
N ILE A 34 14.17 -27.98 -7.65
CA ILE A 34 13.11 -27.07 -7.19
C ILE A 34 11.98 -27.32 -8.17
N PRO A 35 10.85 -27.91 -7.77
CA PRO A 35 9.77 -28.19 -8.70
C PRO A 35 9.47 -26.86 -9.39
N ALA A 36 9.34 -26.91 -10.73
CA ALA A 36 9.09 -25.72 -11.51
C ALA A 36 7.81 -25.07 -10.98
N ARG A 37 7.98 -24.10 -10.07
CA ARG A 37 6.89 -23.36 -9.39
C ARG A 37 6.08 -22.51 -10.36
N THR A 38 6.41 -22.57 -11.65
CA THR A 38 5.82 -21.79 -12.73
C THR A 38 4.76 -22.57 -13.52
N ALA A 39 4.58 -23.89 -13.28
CA ALA A 39 3.50 -24.63 -13.91
C ALA A 39 2.14 -24.05 -13.53
N GLY A 40 1.32 -23.69 -14.54
CA GLY A 40 0.01 -23.06 -14.34
C GLY A 40 0.05 -21.58 -13.92
N VAL A 41 1.22 -20.91 -14.00
CA VAL A 41 1.33 -19.47 -13.76
C VAL A 41 1.09 -18.71 -15.05
N HIS A 42 0.16 -17.75 -15.03
CA HIS A 42 0.02 -16.75 -16.09
C HIS A 42 0.35 -15.36 -15.53
N THR A 43 0.71 -14.46 -16.41
CA THR A 43 1.10 -13.07 -16.03
C THR A 43 0.05 -12.09 -16.50
N VAL A 44 -0.20 -11.06 -15.68
CA VAL A 44 -1.13 -9.98 -15.98
C VAL A 44 -0.43 -8.65 -15.77
N PRO A 45 -0.41 -7.75 -16.76
CA PRO A 45 0.09 -6.40 -16.58
C PRO A 45 -0.76 -5.68 -15.52
N THR A 46 -0.09 -4.96 -14.64
CA THR A 46 -0.74 -4.18 -13.58
C THR A 46 0.15 -3.01 -13.18
N TYR A 47 -0.23 -2.30 -12.13
CA TYR A 47 0.60 -1.26 -11.53
C TYR A 47 0.48 -1.29 -10.01
N CYS A 48 1.49 -0.74 -9.35
CA CYS A 48 1.49 -0.57 -7.90
C CYS A 48 0.83 0.75 -7.55
N ASP A 49 -0.20 0.72 -6.68
CA ASP A 49 -0.95 1.89 -6.23
C ASP A 49 -0.68 2.28 -4.77
N ILE A 50 0.41 1.80 -4.18
CA ILE A 50 0.74 2.08 -2.77
C ILE A 50 1.21 3.53 -2.58
N CYS A 51 1.85 4.11 -3.60
CA CYS A 51 2.32 5.49 -3.56
C CYS A 51 2.15 6.20 -4.90
N PHE A 52 2.53 7.47 -4.97
CA PHE A 52 2.36 8.33 -6.15
C PHE A 52 3.18 7.91 -7.39
N TRP A 53 4.19 7.08 -7.23
CA TRP A 53 5.07 6.65 -8.33
C TRP A 53 4.38 5.77 -9.38
N LYS A 54 3.33 5.05 -9.02
CA LYS A 54 2.55 4.22 -9.96
C LYS A 54 3.41 3.29 -10.80
N CYS A 55 4.41 2.66 -10.20
CA CYS A 55 5.30 1.75 -10.91
C CYS A 55 4.52 0.67 -11.64
N ASN A 56 4.77 0.50 -12.93
CA ASN A 56 4.22 -0.60 -13.69
C ASN A 56 4.76 -1.93 -13.17
N ALA A 57 3.89 -2.90 -13.11
CA ALA A 57 4.18 -4.19 -12.53
C ALA A 57 3.58 -5.32 -13.34
N VAL A 58 4.10 -6.52 -13.12
CA VAL A 58 3.56 -7.76 -13.66
C VAL A 58 3.12 -8.63 -12.50
N ALA A 59 1.84 -8.93 -12.44
CA ALA A 59 1.27 -9.87 -11.51
C ALA A 59 1.40 -11.29 -12.05
N HIS A 60 1.92 -12.19 -11.25
CA HIS A 60 1.97 -13.61 -11.52
C HIS A 60 0.83 -14.29 -10.79
N VAL A 61 -0.09 -14.86 -11.51
CA VAL A 61 -1.28 -15.53 -10.98
C VAL A 61 -1.12 -17.03 -11.15
N ARG A 62 -1.32 -17.77 -10.09
CA ARG A 62 -1.30 -19.24 -10.04
C ARG A 62 -2.57 -19.76 -9.39
N ASP A 63 -3.27 -20.66 -10.05
CA ASP A 63 -4.52 -21.24 -9.57
C ASP A 63 -5.56 -20.17 -9.16
N GLY A 64 -5.68 -19.11 -9.99
CA GLY A 64 -6.60 -18.01 -9.75
C GLY A 64 -6.20 -17.05 -8.60
N ARG A 65 -5.02 -17.25 -8.00
CA ARG A 65 -4.53 -16.41 -6.88
C ARG A 65 -3.28 -15.66 -7.25
N LEU A 66 -3.20 -14.41 -6.81
CA LEU A 66 -1.99 -13.62 -6.92
C LEU A 66 -0.87 -14.30 -6.11
N TRP A 67 0.18 -14.74 -6.81
CA TRP A 67 1.30 -15.45 -6.21
C TRP A 67 2.53 -14.57 -6.03
N LYS A 68 2.80 -13.68 -7.00
CA LYS A 68 3.98 -12.83 -7.01
C LYS A 68 3.68 -11.57 -7.79
N ILE A 69 4.30 -10.47 -7.41
CA ILE A 69 4.29 -9.21 -8.17
C ILE A 69 5.74 -8.73 -8.35
N VAL A 70 6.09 -8.32 -9.55
CA VAL A 70 7.41 -7.78 -9.90
C VAL A 70 7.24 -6.51 -10.71
N GLY A 71 8.29 -5.69 -10.80
CA GLY A 71 8.29 -4.56 -11.71
C GLY A 71 8.23 -5.03 -13.17
N ASN A 72 7.58 -4.24 -14.03
CA ASN A 72 7.57 -4.51 -15.46
C ASN A 72 8.92 -4.12 -16.07
N PRO A 73 9.67 -5.04 -16.70
CA PRO A 73 10.95 -4.72 -17.33
C PRO A 73 10.83 -3.76 -18.51
N ASP A 74 9.67 -3.73 -19.16
CA ASP A 74 9.41 -2.87 -20.33
C ASP A 74 9.01 -1.43 -19.93
N ASP A 75 8.81 -1.18 -18.63
CA ASP A 75 8.51 0.17 -18.15
C ASP A 75 9.78 1.03 -18.11
N PRO A 76 9.81 2.17 -18.85
CA PRO A 76 10.98 3.02 -18.90
C PRO A 76 11.34 3.65 -17.53
N LEU A 77 10.37 3.82 -16.64
CA LEU A 77 10.59 4.43 -15.33
C LEU A 77 11.10 3.42 -14.29
N CYS A 78 10.45 2.30 -14.14
CA CYS A 78 10.82 1.33 -13.12
C CYS A 78 11.81 0.27 -13.62
N GLN A 79 11.89 0.00 -14.92
CA GLN A 79 12.83 -0.92 -15.55
C GLN A 79 12.90 -2.27 -14.84
N GLY A 80 11.76 -2.88 -14.57
CA GLY A 80 11.65 -4.13 -13.84
C GLY A 80 11.84 -4.04 -12.33
N ARG A 81 12.06 -2.86 -11.79
CA ARG A 81 12.30 -2.66 -10.34
C ARG A 81 10.99 -2.33 -9.63
N LEU A 82 10.78 -2.98 -8.50
CA LEU A 82 9.67 -2.70 -7.59
C LEU A 82 10.24 -2.62 -6.16
N CYS A 83 9.86 -1.58 -5.42
CA CYS A 83 10.36 -1.42 -4.06
C CYS A 83 9.74 -2.47 -3.10
N PRO A 84 10.29 -2.68 -1.90
CA PRO A 84 9.77 -3.65 -0.94
C PRO A 84 8.29 -3.47 -0.60
N ARG A 85 7.77 -2.23 -0.57
CA ARG A 85 6.34 -1.98 -0.35
C ARG A 85 5.48 -2.54 -1.48
N GLY A 86 5.89 -2.30 -2.73
CA GLY A 86 5.19 -2.83 -3.90
C GLY A 86 5.25 -4.34 -3.98
N THR A 87 6.42 -4.93 -3.76
CA THR A 87 6.62 -6.39 -3.77
C THR A 87 5.86 -7.05 -2.61
N GLY A 88 5.88 -6.43 -1.42
CA GLY A 88 5.18 -6.92 -0.23
C GLY A 88 3.68 -6.67 -0.23
N GLY A 89 3.17 -5.83 -1.14
CA GLY A 89 1.74 -5.48 -1.23
C GLY A 89 0.81 -6.68 -1.46
N ILE A 90 1.35 -7.78 -1.94
CA ILE A 90 0.63 -9.05 -2.05
C ILE A 90 0.08 -9.53 -0.69
N GLY A 91 0.78 -9.25 0.41
CA GLY A 91 0.34 -9.59 1.76
C GLY A 91 -1.05 -9.02 2.07
N ALA A 92 -1.29 -7.76 1.71
CA ALA A 92 -2.59 -7.13 1.92
C ALA A 92 -3.73 -7.78 1.10
N SER A 93 -3.41 -8.43 -0.03
CA SER A 93 -4.40 -9.12 -0.86
C SER A 93 -4.85 -10.46 -0.27
N ILE A 94 -3.96 -11.14 0.45
CA ILE A 94 -4.19 -12.47 1.02
C ILE A 94 -4.41 -12.46 2.53
N ASP A 95 -4.39 -11.28 3.15
CA ASP A 95 -4.60 -11.10 4.58
C ASP A 95 -5.97 -11.65 4.99
N PRO A 96 -6.05 -12.56 5.97
CA PRO A 96 -7.31 -13.11 6.45
C PRO A 96 -8.23 -12.04 7.06
N ASP A 97 -7.65 -10.97 7.62
CA ASP A 97 -8.38 -9.86 8.22
C ASP A 97 -8.78 -8.78 7.21
N ARG A 98 -8.49 -8.99 5.91
CA ARG A 98 -8.91 -8.06 4.87
C ARG A 98 -10.42 -7.94 4.81
N LEU A 99 -10.92 -6.71 4.87
CA LEU A 99 -12.34 -6.41 4.68
C LEU A 99 -12.80 -6.84 3.28
N ARG A 100 -13.88 -7.61 3.22
CA ARG A 100 -14.49 -8.13 1.97
C ARG A 100 -15.85 -7.53 1.67
N ALA A 101 -16.44 -6.88 2.67
CA ALA A 101 -17.72 -6.18 2.57
C ALA A 101 -17.65 -4.86 3.33
N PRO A 102 -18.58 -3.93 3.07
CA PRO A 102 -18.70 -2.71 3.86
C PRO A 102 -19.05 -3.01 5.32
N LEU A 103 -18.50 -2.21 6.21
CA LEU A 103 -18.81 -2.26 7.63
C LEU A 103 -19.57 -1.01 8.05
N LEU A 104 -20.72 -1.18 8.69
CA LEU A 104 -21.51 -0.12 9.26
C LEU A 104 -21.42 -0.15 10.79
N ARG A 105 -21.08 0.99 11.38
CA ARG A 105 -21.08 1.12 12.84
C ARG A 105 -22.50 1.39 13.34
N ARG A 106 -23.04 0.45 14.10
CA ARG A 106 -24.44 0.51 14.62
C ARG A 106 -24.57 1.20 15.97
N LYS A 107 -23.45 1.44 16.67
CA LYS A 107 -23.47 2.07 18.00
C LYS A 107 -22.79 3.44 18.00
N ALA A 108 -22.98 4.19 19.07
CA ALA A 108 -22.34 5.48 19.28
C ALA A 108 -20.82 5.37 19.26
N ARG A 109 -20.16 6.52 19.04
CA ARG A 109 -18.71 6.62 19.04
C ARG A 109 -18.16 6.17 20.41
N GLY A 110 -17.23 5.21 20.40
CA GLY A 110 -16.67 4.62 21.64
C GLY A 110 -17.29 3.26 22.01
N GLU A 111 -18.47 2.93 21.49
CA GLU A 111 -19.06 1.60 21.61
C GLU A 111 -18.95 0.89 20.26
N GLU A 112 -17.79 0.31 19.97
CA GLU A 112 -17.50 -0.23 18.66
C GLU A 112 -18.25 -1.54 18.40
N LYS A 113 -19.38 -1.44 17.73
CA LYS A 113 -20.02 -2.58 17.07
C LYS A 113 -20.10 -2.33 15.58
N TRP A 114 -19.18 -2.91 14.86
CA TRP A 114 -19.18 -2.96 13.40
C TRP A 114 -19.98 -4.15 12.93
N VAL A 115 -20.83 -3.93 11.94
CA VAL A 115 -21.67 -4.96 11.33
C VAL A 115 -21.41 -4.95 9.83
N GLU A 116 -21.17 -6.12 9.29
CA GLU A 116 -21.04 -6.32 7.84
C GLU A 116 -22.40 -6.09 7.17
N VAL A 117 -22.41 -5.32 6.09
CA VAL A 117 -23.61 -4.97 5.33
C VAL A 117 -23.36 -5.12 3.83
N THR A 118 -24.42 -5.13 3.03
CA THR A 118 -24.30 -5.11 1.57
C THR A 118 -23.82 -3.75 1.05
N TRP A 119 -23.31 -3.72 -0.17
CA TRP A 119 -22.95 -2.47 -0.84
C TRP A 119 -24.16 -1.55 -1.02
N ASP A 120 -25.33 -2.11 -1.37
CA ASP A 120 -26.56 -1.33 -1.56
C ASP A 120 -27.01 -0.68 -0.24
N GLU A 121 -26.94 -1.40 0.85
CA GLU A 121 -27.25 -0.85 2.18
C GLU A 121 -26.25 0.25 2.58
N ALA A 122 -24.95 0.04 2.36
CA ALA A 122 -23.94 1.02 2.70
C ALA A 122 -24.09 2.31 1.88
N LEU A 123 -24.25 2.18 0.56
CA LEU A 123 -24.40 3.31 -0.35
C LEU A 123 -25.72 4.05 -0.12
N GLY A 124 -26.81 3.32 0.13
CA GLY A 124 -28.10 3.91 0.49
C GLY A 124 -28.03 4.74 1.77
N TYR A 125 -27.38 4.20 2.80
CA TYR A 125 -27.15 4.92 4.05
C TYR A 125 -26.32 6.19 3.85
N ILE A 126 -25.23 6.12 3.07
CA ILE A 126 -24.39 7.28 2.77
C ILE A 126 -25.21 8.35 2.01
N ALA A 127 -25.94 7.95 0.98
CA ALA A 127 -26.73 8.86 0.17
C ALA A 127 -27.81 9.58 1.00
N GLU A 128 -28.54 8.86 1.83
CA GLU A 128 -29.55 9.43 2.74
C GLU A 128 -28.93 10.45 3.70
N ARG A 129 -27.80 10.08 4.32
CA ARG A 129 -27.11 10.99 5.25
C ARG A 129 -26.59 12.24 4.54
N MET A 130 -26.01 12.10 3.36
CA MET A 130 -25.54 13.24 2.57
C MET A 130 -26.70 14.15 2.15
N GLN A 131 -27.82 13.60 1.69
CA GLN A 131 -29.03 14.38 1.35
C GLN A 131 -29.57 15.13 2.57
N THR A 132 -29.64 14.49 3.72
CA THR A 132 -30.07 15.12 4.97
C THR A 132 -29.17 16.28 5.38
N ILE A 133 -27.86 16.11 5.28
CA ILE A 133 -26.88 17.17 5.59
C ILE A 133 -27.03 18.32 4.60
N LYS A 134 -27.13 18.01 3.30
CA LYS A 134 -27.32 19.03 2.27
C LYS A 134 -28.59 19.85 2.47
N ALA A 135 -29.70 19.19 2.80
CA ALA A 135 -30.99 19.87 3.03
C ALA A 135 -30.95 20.77 4.28
N LYS A 136 -30.23 20.36 5.32
CA LYS A 136 -30.20 21.09 6.60
C LYS A 136 -29.14 22.18 6.67
N TYR A 137 -27.97 21.95 6.10
CA TYR A 137 -26.79 22.77 6.32
C TYR A 137 -26.13 23.27 5.03
N GLY A 138 -26.61 22.83 3.85
CA GLY A 138 -25.95 23.09 2.57
C GLY A 138 -24.85 22.06 2.23
N PRO A 139 -24.45 21.99 0.96
CA PRO A 139 -23.40 21.05 0.51
C PRO A 139 -22.02 21.36 1.08
N GLU A 140 -21.77 22.61 1.45
CA GLU A 140 -20.52 23.07 2.06
C GLU A 140 -20.29 22.52 3.47
N ALA A 141 -21.30 21.96 4.11
CA ALA A 141 -21.16 21.28 5.40
C ALA A 141 -20.44 19.95 5.31
N VAL A 142 -20.17 19.47 4.08
CA VAL A 142 -19.38 18.27 3.81
C VAL A 142 -18.03 18.69 3.25
N ALA A 143 -16.96 18.10 3.76
CA ALA A 143 -15.60 18.33 3.28
C ALA A 143 -14.96 17.02 2.77
N LEU A 144 -14.16 17.16 1.72
CA LEU A 144 -13.34 16.07 1.22
C LEU A 144 -11.91 16.16 1.78
N PHE A 145 -11.50 15.11 2.45
CA PHE A 145 -10.11 14.92 2.84
C PHE A 145 -9.55 13.73 2.04
N SER A 146 -8.68 14.00 1.08
CA SER A 146 -8.18 12.96 0.17
C SER A 146 -6.69 13.10 -0.12
N HIS A 147 -6.06 11.98 -0.40
CA HIS A 147 -4.66 11.92 -0.78
C HIS A 147 -4.48 10.97 -1.97
N GLY A 148 -3.58 11.35 -2.89
CA GLY A 148 -3.22 10.52 -4.04
C GLY A 148 -4.30 10.38 -5.10
N ILE A 149 -4.07 9.45 -6.02
CA ILE A 149 -4.94 9.24 -7.20
C ILE A 149 -6.24 8.52 -6.83
N GLY A 150 -6.23 7.67 -5.79
CA GLY A 150 -7.42 6.95 -5.33
C GLY A 150 -8.61 7.85 -4.99
N GLY A 151 -8.35 9.11 -4.63
CA GLY A 151 -9.39 10.12 -4.38
C GLY A 151 -9.96 10.80 -5.64
N THR A 152 -9.47 10.53 -6.85
CA THR A 152 -9.85 11.27 -8.05
C THR A 152 -11.32 11.13 -8.39
N PHE A 153 -11.83 9.90 -8.43
CA PHE A 153 -13.25 9.65 -8.71
C PHE A 153 -14.15 10.23 -7.61
N LEU A 154 -13.73 10.09 -6.35
CA LEU A 154 -14.45 10.68 -5.22
C LEU A 154 -14.53 12.21 -5.33
N LYS A 155 -13.46 12.88 -5.79
CA LYS A 155 -13.49 14.33 -6.04
C LYS A 155 -14.55 14.73 -7.05
N HIS A 156 -14.69 14.00 -8.14
CA HIS A 156 -15.71 14.26 -9.16
C HIS A 156 -17.13 14.07 -8.61
N THR A 157 -17.35 12.96 -7.91
CA THR A 157 -18.64 12.66 -7.25
C THR A 157 -19.04 13.77 -6.27
N LEU A 158 -18.10 14.18 -5.42
CA LEU A 158 -18.37 15.19 -4.40
C LEU A 158 -18.52 16.61 -4.99
N ARG A 159 -17.84 16.93 -6.08
CA ARG A 159 -18.10 18.17 -6.84
C ARG A 159 -19.51 18.19 -7.42
N ALA A 160 -19.98 17.06 -7.99
CA ALA A 160 -21.35 16.94 -8.47
C ALA A 160 -22.39 17.09 -7.35
N TYR A 161 -22.06 16.66 -6.15
CA TYR A 161 -22.89 16.91 -4.96
C TYR A 161 -22.93 18.41 -4.57
N GLY A 162 -21.91 19.18 -4.88
CA GLY A 162 -21.78 20.61 -4.59
C GLY A 162 -20.75 20.97 -3.52
N ILE A 163 -19.84 20.03 -3.17
CA ILE A 163 -18.78 20.28 -2.18
C ILE A 163 -17.72 21.21 -2.78
N THR A 164 -17.41 22.27 -2.07
CA THR A 164 -16.32 23.20 -2.34
C THR A 164 -15.12 23.01 -1.41
N ASN A 165 -15.37 22.44 -0.23
CA ASN A 165 -14.37 22.26 0.81
C ASN A 165 -13.54 21.00 0.58
N SER A 166 -12.25 21.15 0.34
CA SER A 166 -11.33 20.02 0.23
C SER A 166 -9.99 20.32 0.88
N ALA A 167 -9.40 19.31 1.49
CA ALA A 167 -8.05 19.36 2.05
C ALA A 167 -7.26 18.13 1.65
N ALA A 168 -5.95 18.31 1.53
CA ALA A 168 -5.02 17.22 1.27
C ALA A 168 -3.85 17.31 2.25
N PRO A 169 -3.56 16.26 3.02
CA PRO A 169 -2.51 16.29 4.02
C PRO A 169 -1.11 16.43 3.43
N SER A 170 -0.93 15.93 2.19
CA SER A 170 0.37 15.92 1.53
C SER A 170 0.98 17.30 1.32
N PHE A 171 0.18 18.34 1.15
CA PHE A 171 0.72 19.68 0.96
C PHE A 171 1.45 20.17 2.22
N ALA A 172 0.78 20.12 3.38
CA ALA A 172 1.35 20.60 4.63
C ALA A 172 2.52 19.74 5.15
N GLN A 173 2.48 18.44 4.90
CA GLN A 173 3.44 17.48 5.49
C GLN A 173 4.59 17.10 4.57
N CYS A 174 4.44 17.23 3.27
CA CYS A 174 5.38 16.73 2.28
C CYS A 174 5.73 17.77 1.23
N ARG A 175 4.77 18.16 0.40
CA ARG A 175 5.02 19.02 -0.75
C ARG A 175 5.33 20.46 -0.37
N GLY A 176 4.59 21.05 0.54
CA GLY A 176 4.79 22.46 0.92
C GLY A 176 6.19 22.72 1.45
N PRO A 177 6.68 21.99 2.47
CA PRO A 177 8.06 22.14 2.96
C PRO A 177 9.12 21.89 1.88
N ARG A 178 8.90 20.92 1.01
CA ARG A 178 9.79 20.62 -0.10
C ARG A 178 9.85 21.76 -1.10
N ASP A 179 8.71 22.25 -1.55
CA ASP A 179 8.62 23.32 -2.55
C ASP A 179 9.23 24.61 -2.01
N VAL A 180 8.98 24.94 -0.74
CA VAL A 180 9.65 26.06 -0.05
C VAL A 180 11.16 25.88 0.00
N GLY A 181 11.63 24.67 0.38
CA GLY A 181 13.05 24.36 0.41
C GLY A 181 13.73 24.54 -0.95
N PHE A 182 13.11 24.06 -2.01
CA PHE A 182 13.64 24.21 -3.37
C PHE A 182 13.65 25.67 -3.83
N ASN A 183 12.55 26.40 -3.62
CA ASN A 183 12.49 27.82 -3.95
C ASN A 183 13.57 28.66 -3.22
N LEU A 184 13.78 28.39 -1.94
CA LEU A 184 14.83 29.08 -1.16
C LEU A 184 16.25 28.72 -1.59
N THR A 185 16.48 27.50 -2.08
CA THR A 185 17.81 27.00 -2.44
C THR A 185 18.15 27.26 -3.90
N PHE A 186 17.20 27.05 -4.81
CA PHE A 186 17.41 27.06 -6.25
C PHE A 186 16.65 28.18 -6.97
N GLY A 187 15.75 28.88 -6.28
CA GLY A 187 14.91 29.93 -6.89
C GLY A 187 13.71 29.41 -7.67
N GLU A 188 13.50 28.11 -7.73
CA GLU A 188 12.40 27.47 -8.47
C GLU A 188 11.95 26.17 -7.82
N GLU A 189 10.72 25.72 -8.18
CA GLU A 189 10.22 24.41 -7.81
C GLU A 189 10.89 23.34 -8.66
N ILE A 190 11.60 22.41 -8.02
CA ILE A 190 12.19 21.27 -8.68
C ILE A 190 11.29 20.04 -8.49
N GLY A 191 11.00 19.33 -9.58
CA GLY A 191 10.32 18.04 -9.55
C GLY A 191 11.10 17.00 -8.75
N SER A 192 10.41 15.96 -8.28
CA SER A 192 11.12 14.82 -7.67
C SER A 192 11.89 14.07 -8.75
N PRO A 193 13.19 13.79 -8.54
CA PRO A 193 13.98 13.02 -9.52
C PRO A 193 13.41 11.61 -9.65
N GLU A 194 13.39 11.12 -10.87
CA GLU A 194 13.10 9.72 -11.15
C GLU A 194 14.29 8.83 -10.77
N ARG A 195 14.04 7.54 -10.57
CA ARG A 195 15.13 6.60 -10.23
C ARG A 195 16.20 6.49 -11.31
N THR A 196 15.81 6.75 -12.55
CA THR A 196 16.72 6.77 -13.71
C THR A 196 17.61 8.00 -13.75
N ASP A 197 17.25 9.08 -13.05
CA ASP A 197 18.02 10.31 -12.97
C ASP A 197 19.17 10.20 -11.94
N ILE A 198 19.08 9.21 -11.05
CA ILE A 198 20.10 8.92 -10.04
C ILE A 198 21.03 7.85 -10.62
N ARG A 199 22.18 8.27 -11.13
CA ARG A 199 23.22 7.41 -11.68
C ARG A 199 24.44 7.37 -10.77
#